data_eb0246d5342e87cd65ebfa247ded3902
#
_entry.id   eb0246d5342e87cd65ebfa247ded3902
#
_cell.length_a   1.000
_cell.length_b   1.000
_cell.length_c   1.000
_cell.angle_alpha   90.00
_cell.angle_beta   90.00
_cell.angle_gamma   90.00
#
_symmetry.space_group_name_H-M   'P 1'
#
loop_
_entity.id
_entity.type
_entity.pdbx_description
1 polymer ?
#
loop_
_entity_poly.entity_id
_entity_poly.type
_entity_poly.pdbx_seq_one_letter_code
_entity_poly.pdbx_strand_id
1 'polypeptide(L)'
;MTGKLFKKAAVLAVFAAAAGCAAAFPGVDAHSSESRDATQSLYEVIAAEIAAHREQPEVALALLDQTLARTKSSEVGELAWRTALQTRNPDIVLEQARAWAAID
;
A
#
# COMPACT_ATOMS: atom_id res chain seq x y z
N MET A 1 -21.28 -2.36 -0.06
CA MET A 1 -20.55 -1.12 -0.27
C MET A 1 -20.06 -0.49 1.01
N THR A 2 -20.86 -0.43 2.02
CA THR A 2 -20.45 0.09 3.33
C THR A 2 -19.29 -0.70 3.93
N GLY A 3 -19.21 -2.01 3.67
CA GLY A 3 -18.12 -2.84 4.15
C GLY A 3 -16.75 -2.50 3.58
N LYS A 4 -16.70 -2.07 2.32
CA LYS A 4 -15.44 -1.66 1.68
C LYS A 4 -14.90 -0.37 2.27
N LEU A 5 -15.77 0.60 2.49
CA LEU A 5 -15.40 1.86 3.12
C LEU A 5 -14.93 1.65 4.55
N PHE A 6 -15.60 0.77 5.28
CA PHE A 6 -15.23 0.44 6.65
C PHE A 6 -13.86 -0.21 6.71
N LYS A 7 -13.56 -1.14 5.80
CA LYS A 7 -12.25 -1.78 5.74
C LYS A 7 -11.13 -0.77 5.41
N LYS A 8 -11.39 0.14 4.49
CA LYS A 8 -10.42 1.19 4.18
C LYS A 8 -10.16 2.10 5.37
N ALA A 9 -11.21 2.46 6.09
CA ALA A 9 -11.07 3.28 7.28
C ALA A 9 -10.25 2.57 8.36
N ALA A 10 -10.48 1.27 8.55
CA ALA A 10 -9.73 0.48 9.51
C ALA A 10 -8.25 0.40 9.16
N VAL A 11 -7.94 0.20 7.86
CA VAL A 11 -6.56 0.16 7.40
C VAL A 11 -5.88 1.52 7.60
N LEU A 12 -6.56 2.60 7.29
CA LEU A 12 -6.03 3.94 7.49
C LEU A 12 -5.79 4.24 8.97
N ALA A 13 -6.67 3.77 9.84
CA ALA A 13 -6.51 3.95 11.29
C ALA A 13 -5.26 3.23 11.80
N VAL A 14 -5.03 2.00 11.35
CA VAL A 14 -3.83 1.25 11.70
C VAL A 14 -2.57 1.97 11.20
N PHE A 15 -2.64 2.51 10.00
CA PHE A 15 -1.55 3.28 9.42
C PHE A 15 -1.23 4.53 10.23
N ALA A 16 -2.26 5.27 10.60
CA ALA A 16 -2.09 6.47 11.38
C ALA A 16 -1.45 6.17 12.74
N ALA A 17 -1.86 5.07 13.37
CA ALA A 17 -1.28 4.64 14.64
C ALA A 17 0.20 4.28 14.48
N ALA A 18 0.55 3.55 13.41
CA ALA A 18 1.94 3.20 13.15
C ALA A 18 2.79 4.44 12.89
N ALA A 19 2.28 5.38 12.11
CA ALA A 19 2.97 6.63 11.85
C ALA A 19 3.15 7.45 13.13
N GLY A 20 2.14 7.47 13.99
CA GLY A 20 2.22 8.16 15.27
C GLY A 20 3.27 7.55 16.19
N CYS A 21 3.37 6.23 16.23
CA CYS A 21 4.39 5.54 17.00
C CYS A 21 5.78 5.86 16.50
N ALA A 22 5.98 5.88 15.18
CA ALA A 22 7.26 6.22 14.58
C ALA A 22 7.67 7.66 14.93
N ALA A 23 6.73 8.58 14.95
CA ALA A 23 6.98 9.97 15.27
C ALA A 23 7.35 10.20 16.74
N ALA A 24 7.08 9.22 17.61
CA ALA A 24 7.39 9.33 19.03
C ALA A 24 8.87 9.07 19.36
N PHE A 25 9.68 8.64 18.41
CA PHE A 25 11.10 8.38 18.64
C PHE A 25 11.95 9.56 18.19
N PRO A 26 12.52 10.34 19.12
CA PRO A 26 13.22 11.58 18.75
C PRO A 26 14.48 11.39 17.92
N GLY A 27 15.10 10.22 17.97
CA GLY A 27 16.31 9.96 17.18
C GLY A 27 16.04 9.75 15.69
N VAL A 28 14.81 9.45 15.32
CA VAL A 28 14.43 9.17 13.93
C VAL A 28 14.19 10.47 13.15
N ASP A 29 13.84 11.54 13.83
CA ASP A 29 13.52 12.82 13.20
C ASP A 29 14.73 13.50 12.58
N ALA A 30 15.92 13.11 12.98
CA ALA A 30 17.15 13.69 12.46
C ALA A 30 17.42 13.31 11.01
N HIS A 31 16.76 12.28 10.52
CA HIS A 31 16.95 11.81 9.16
C HIS A 31 15.90 12.39 8.23
N SER A 32 16.29 12.59 6.99
CA SER A 32 15.47 13.23 5.97
C SER A 32 14.10 12.57 5.79
N SER A 33 13.22 13.30 5.14
CA SER A 33 11.92 12.77 4.73
C SER A 33 12.05 11.50 3.87
N GLU A 34 13.16 11.34 3.15
CA GLU A 34 13.44 10.13 2.37
C GLU A 34 13.47 8.88 3.23
N SER A 35 14.10 8.96 4.41
CA SER A 35 14.18 7.83 5.32
C SER A 35 12.81 7.45 5.86
N ARG A 36 11.98 8.44 6.15
CA ARG A 36 10.60 8.21 6.59
C ARG A 36 9.78 7.56 5.50
N ASP A 37 9.90 8.07 4.27
CA ASP A 37 9.17 7.55 3.13
C ASP A 37 9.56 6.10 2.84
N ALA A 38 10.84 5.78 2.93
CA ALA A 38 11.32 4.43 2.72
C ALA A 38 10.77 3.48 3.78
N THR A 39 10.77 3.90 5.05
CA THR A 39 10.24 3.11 6.15
C THR A 39 8.74 2.89 5.98
N GLN A 40 8.02 3.93 5.63
CA GLN A 40 6.58 3.84 5.43
C GLN A 40 6.24 2.95 4.25
N SER A 41 7.00 3.04 3.15
CA SER A 41 6.80 2.19 1.98
C SER A 41 7.00 0.72 2.32
N LEU A 42 8.04 0.41 3.09
CA LEU A 42 8.29 -0.95 3.55
C LEU A 42 7.13 -1.46 4.39
N TYR A 43 6.63 -0.63 5.29
CA TYR A 43 5.49 -0.96 6.14
C TYR A 43 4.25 -1.28 5.31
N GLU A 44 3.99 -0.45 4.31
CA GLU A 44 2.83 -0.64 3.43
C GLU A 44 2.92 -1.94 2.65
N VAL A 45 4.09 -2.25 2.11
CA VAL A 45 4.30 -3.48 1.34
C VAL A 45 4.14 -4.72 2.23
N ILE A 46 4.70 -4.69 3.44
CA ILE A 46 4.55 -5.80 4.38
C ILE A 46 3.08 -6.00 4.76
N ALA A 47 2.40 -4.91 5.08
CA ALA A 47 0.98 -4.97 5.43
C ALA A 47 0.14 -5.48 4.25
N ALA A 48 0.49 -5.08 3.04
CA ALA A 48 -0.19 -5.55 1.84
C ALA A 48 -0.01 -7.05 1.64
N GLU A 49 1.20 -7.55 1.85
CA GLU A 49 1.46 -8.97 1.72
C GLU A 49 0.70 -9.79 2.77
N ILE A 50 0.62 -9.28 3.99
CA ILE A 50 -0.17 -9.92 5.03
C ILE A 50 -1.65 -9.95 4.63
N ALA A 51 -2.17 -8.84 4.14
CA ALA A 51 -3.56 -8.77 3.69
C ALA A 51 -3.84 -9.75 2.54
N ALA A 52 -2.92 -9.85 1.59
CA ALA A 52 -3.05 -10.78 0.47
C ALA A 52 -3.08 -12.22 0.95
N HIS A 53 -2.21 -12.57 1.91
CA HIS A 53 -2.19 -13.91 2.49
C HIS A 53 -3.46 -14.23 3.28
N ARG A 54 -4.14 -13.22 3.78
CA ARG A 54 -5.41 -13.38 4.49
C ARG A 54 -6.62 -13.30 3.56
N GLU A 55 -6.38 -13.42 2.27
CA GLU A 55 -7.43 -13.39 1.25
C GLU A 55 -8.20 -12.06 1.24
N GLN A 56 -7.48 -10.97 1.46
CA GLN A 56 -8.04 -9.63 1.41
C GLN A 56 -7.31 -8.80 0.35
N PRO A 57 -7.44 -9.18 -0.94
CA PRO A 57 -6.66 -8.52 -1.99
C PRO A 57 -7.04 -7.05 -2.19
N GLU A 58 -8.27 -6.66 -1.91
CA GLU A 58 -8.66 -5.25 -2.03
C GLU A 58 -7.97 -4.38 -1.00
N VAL A 59 -7.78 -4.90 0.21
CA VAL A 59 -7.03 -4.19 1.25
C VAL A 59 -5.56 -4.08 0.85
N ALA A 60 -5.01 -5.17 0.34
CA ALA A 60 -3.63 -5.17 -0.14
C ALA A 60 -3.43 -4.15 -1.26
N LEU A 61 -4.37 -4.07 -2.21
CA LEU A 61 -4.30 -3.11 -3.30
C LEU A 61 -4.36 -1.66 -2.82
N ALA A 62 -5.20 -1.38 -1.83
CA ALA A 62 -5.29 -0.03 -1.28
C ALA A 62 -3.93 0.42 -0.72
N LEU A 63 -3.24 -0.48 -0.04
CA LEU A 63 -1.92 -0.21 0.51
C LEU A 63 -0.87 -0.03 -0.58
N LEU A 64 -0.88 -0.92 -1.57
CA LEU A 64 0.08 -0.85 -2.68
C LEU A 64 -0.14 0.39 -3.55
N ASP A 65 -1.39 0.81 -3.72
CA ASP A 65 -1.70 2.03 -4.47
C ASP A 65 -1.13 3.26 -3.78
N GLN A 66 -1.20 3.31 -2.45
CA GLN A 66 -0.58 4.40 -1.69
C GLN A 66 0.93 4.42 -1.88
N THR A 67 1.55 3.26 -1.81
CA THR A 67 2.98 3.14 -2.01
C THR A 67 3.38 3.53 -3.43
N LEU A 68 2.61 3.06 -4.40
CA LEU A 68 2.88 3.34 -5.81
C LEU A 68 2.76 4.84 -6.12
N ALA A 69 1.75 5.49 -5.58
CA ALA A 69 1.54 6.93 -5.78
C ALA A 69 2.73 7.74 -5.27
N ARG A 70 3.33 7.29 -4.19
CA ARG A 70 4.45 7.99 -3.56
C ARG A 70 5.79 7.66 -4.20
N THR A 71 6.04 6.38 -4.49
CA THR A 71 7.36 5.91 -4.94
C THR A 71 7.47 5.83 -6.45
N LYS A 72 6.37 5.61 -7.14
CA LYS A 72 6.32 5.33 -8.57
C LYS A 72 7.27 4.21 -8.97
N SER A 73 7.39 3.21 -8.09
CA SER A 73 8.25 2.07 -8.30
C SER A 73 7.59 1.05 -9.23
N SER A 74 8.30 0.65 -10.27
CA SER A 74 7.84 -0.39 -11.18
C SER A 74 7.64 -1.72 -10.45
N GLU A 75 8.48 -2.00 -9.46
CA GLU A 75 8.37 -3.22 -8.66
C GLU A 75 7.07 -3.24 -7.85
N VAL A 76 6.72 -2.12 -7.27
CA VAL A 76 5.45 -1.99 -6.55
C VAL A 76 4.27 -2.12 -7.53
N GLY A 77 4.40 -1.53 -8.71
CA GLY A 77 3.39 -1.65 -9.76
C GLY A 77 3.15 -3.10 -10.17
N GLU A 78 4.21 -3.88 -10.32
CA GLU A 78 4.11 -5.30 -10.63
C GLU A 78 3.43 -6.06 -9.50
N LEU A 79 3.82 -5.78 -8.27
CA LEU A 79 3.23 -6.43 -7.11
C LEU A 79 1.73 -6.11 -7.01
N ALA A 80 1.35 -4.87 -7.25
CA ALA A 80 -0.05 -4.46 -7.26
C ALA A 80 -0.84 -5.20 -8.35
N TRP A 81 -0.25 -5.34 -9.53
CA TRP A 81 -0.88 -6.07 -10.62
C TRP A 81 -1.08 -7.54 -10.25
N ARG A 82 -0.07 -8.19 -9.69
CA ARG A 82 -0.19 -9.58 -9.24
C ARG A 82 -1.28 -9.74 -8.19
N THR A 83 -1.34 -8.80 -7.27
CA THR A 83 -2.37 -8.81 -6.24
C THR A 83 -3.76 -8.60 -6.85
N ALA A 84 -3.85 -7.76 -7.87
CA ALA A 84 -5.11 -7.53 -8.58
C ALA A 84 -5.64 -8.82 -9.21
N LEU A 85 -4.76 -9.71 -9.67
CA LEU A 85 -5.19 -11.00 -10.22
C LEU A 85 -5.94 -11.84 -9.20
N GLN A 86 -5.65 -11.69 -7.92
CA GLN A 86 -6.34 -12.41 -6.85
C GLN A 86 -7.79 -11.95 -6.68
N THR A 87 -8.11 -10.74 -7.10
CA THR A 87 -9.49 -10.24 -7.00
C THR A 87 -10.43 -10.91 -7.98
N ARG A 88 -9.90 -11.49 -9.04
CA ARG A 88 -10.66 -12.09 -10.14
C ARG A 88 -11.63 -11.10 -10.79
N ASN A 89 -11.31 -9.82 -10.69
CA ASN A 89 -12.09 -8.76 -11.31
C ASN A 89 -11.29 -8.16 -12.46
N PRO A 90 -11.70 -8.38 -13.72
CA PRO A 90 -10.93 -7.89 -14.87
C PRO A 90 -10.75 -6.37 -14.90
N ASP A 91 -11.71 -5.63 -14.37
CA ASP A 91 -11.62 -4.17 -14.35
C ASP A 91 -10.49 -3.71 -13.43
N ILE A 92 -10.37 -4.35 -12.28
CA ILE A 92 -9.29 -4.05 -11.32
C ILE A 92 -7.94 -4.42 -11.92
N VAL A 93 -7.86 -5.59 -12.56
CA VAL A 93 -6.62 -6.05 -13.18
C VAL A 93 -6.18 -5.07 -14.28
N LEU A 94 -7.11 -4.64 -15.12
CA LEU A 94 -6.82 -3.71 -16.19
C LEU A 94 -6.36 -2.36 -15.65
N GLU A 95 -7.03 -1.87 -14.63
CA GLU A 95 -6.67 -0.61 -13.99
C GLU A 95 -5.24 -0.67 -13.44
N GLN A 96 -4.89 -1.75 -12.77
CA GLN A 96 -3.54 -1.91 -12.22
C GLN A 96 -2.49 -2.07 -13.32
N ALA A 97 -2.83 -2.78 -14.38
CA ALA A 97 -1.92 -2.92 -15.51
C ALA A 97 -1.63 -1.56 -16.15
N ARG A 98 -2.63 -0.73 -16.30
CA ARG A 98 -2.47 0.63 -16.83
C ARG A 98 -1.61 1.50 -15.91
N ALA A 99 -1.84 1.39 -14.60
CA ALA A 99 -1.06 2.15 -13.63
C ALA A 99 0.41 1.74 -13.68
N TRP A 100 0.67 0.45 -13.82
CA TRP A 100 2.04 -0.06 -13.94
C TRP A 100 2.69 0.39 -15.25
N ALA A 101 1.96 0.28 -16.35
CA ALA A 101 2.47 0.69 -17.65
C ALA A 101 2.81 2.18 -17.69
N ALA A 102 2.08 3.00 -16.98
CA ALA A 102 2.31 4.45 -16.93
C ALA A 102 3.62 4.84 -16.25
N ILE A 103 4.21 3.94 -15.47
CA ILE A 103 5.48 4.21 -14.79
C ILE A 103 6.67 4.13 -15.74
N ASP A 104 6.61 3.23 -16.68
CA ASP A 104 7.63 3.07 -17.69
C ASP A 104 7.38 4.01 -18.88
#